data_fe24b86b92d9e7f69bb9dbd3c80098ff
#
_entry.id   fe24b86b92d9e7f69bb9dbd3c80098ff
#
_cell.length_a   1.000
_cell.length_b   1.000
_cell.length_c   1.000
_cell.angle_alpha   90.00
_cell.angle_beta   90.00
_cell.angle_gamma   90.00
#
_symmetry.space_group_name_H-M   'P 1'
#
loop_
_entity.id
_entity.type
_entity.pdbx_description
1 polymer ?
#
loop_
_entity_poly.entity_id
_entity_poly.type
_entity_poly.pdbx_seq_one_letter_code
_entity_poly.pdbx_strand_id
1 'polypeptide(L)'
;FISLNGTTGEVYKGKVETKAAEVSGDFAALMDLCNKYTKLNVRTNADTPHDAEVARAFGASGIGLCRTEHMFFDAEKIVAMREMILSPDVEGRRKALAKLLPFQKADFKGIFKAMDGCPVNVRLLDPPLHEFVPHDAKGQEEMAKAMGVTVQEIKKRVESLCEHNPMLGHRGCRLGNTYPEITEMQTQAILGAAIELKKEGYDPHPEIMVPLTGILYEFEAQEKVIRDAAALFEKEGMEIPFKVGTMIEIPRAALTANRIASRAEYFSFGTNDL
;
A
#
# COMPACT_ATOMS: atom_id res chain seq x y z
N PHE A 1 -10.09 -34.46 4.71
CA PHE A 1 -10.83 -33.23 4.36
C PHE A 1 -12.10 -33.15 5.17
N ILE A 2 -12.39 -31.96 5.69
CA ILE A 2 -13.65 -31.57 6.30
C ILE A 2 -14.09 -30.23 5.68
N SER A 3 -15.38 -30.00 5.60
CA SER A 3 -15.96 -28.72 5.21
C SER A 3 -16.70 -28.13 6.41
N LEU A 4 -16.55 -26.82 6.61
CA LEU A 4 -17.14 -26.10 7.74
C LEU A 4 -18.16 -25.07 7.20
N ASN A 5 -19.32 -25.02 7.80
CA ASN A 5 -20.27 -23.94 7.64
C ASN A 5 -20.11 -22.97 8.82
N GLY A 6 -19.43 -21.85 8.62
CA GLY A 6 -19.18 -20.86 9.69
C GLY A 6 -20.44 -20.16 10.21
N THR A 7 -21.53 -20.17 9.45
CA THR A 7 -22.79 -19.54 9.86
C THR A 7 -23.56 -20.43 10.84
N THR A 8 -23.64 -21.75 10.57
CA THR A 8 -24.42 -22.69 11.39
C THR A 8 -23.57 -23.48 12.37
N GLY A 9 -22.23 -23.45 12.20
CA GLY A 9 -21.29 -24.27 12.99
C GLY A 9 -21.24 -25.75 12.58
N GLU A 10 -21.90 -26.12 11.48
CA GLU A 10 -21.94 -27.50 11.00
C GLU A 10 -20.61 -27.92 10.40
N VAL A 11 -20.25 -29.18 10.64
CA VAL A 11 -19.02 -29.82 10.13
C VAL A 11 -19.40 -31.00 9.24
N TYR A 12 -18.95 -30.98 8.00
CA TYR A 12 -19.22 -32.03 7.03
C TYR A 12 -17.94 -32.84 6.75
N LYS A 13 -18.09 -34.15 6.66
CA LYS A 13 -17.01 -35.02 6.24
C LYS A 13 -16.80 -34.93 4.74
N GLY A 14 -15.58 -34.60 4.31
CA GLY A 14 -15.23 -34.47 2.89
C GLY A 14 -15.35 -33.05 2.36
N LYS A 15 -15.16 -32.91 1.05
CA LYS A 15 -15.33 -31.63 0.33
C LYS A 15 -16.79 -31.50 -0.09
N VAL A 16 -17.45 -30.47 0.39
CA VAL A 16 -18.79 -30.10 -0.03
C VAL A 16 -18.69 -29.13 -1.21
N GLU A 17 -19.55 -29.29 -2.21
CA GLU A 17 -19.67 -28.32 -3.30
C GLU A 17 -20.13 -26.96 -2.75
N THR A 18 -19.42 -25.92 -3.15
CA THR A 18 -19.73 -24.53 -2.76
C THR A 18 -20.09 -23.74 -4.01
N LYS A 19 -21.07 -22.86 -3.88
CA LYS A 19 -21.38 -21.86 -4.91
C LYS A 19 -20.59 -20.60 -4.64
N ALA A 20 -19.99 -20.04 -5.68
CA ALA A 20 -19.33 -18.74 -5.58
C ALA A 20 -20.36 -17.67 -5.19
N ALA A 21 -19.96 -16.74 -4.33
CA ALA A 21 -20.80 -15.60 -4.01
C ALA A 21 -20.91 -14.69 -5.24
N GLU A 22 -22.13 -14.32 -5.58
CA GLU A 22 -22.40 -13.40 -6.69
C GLU A 22 -23.56 -12.46 -6.36
N VAL A 23 -23.53 -11.26 -6.93
CA VAL A 23 -24.64 -10.31 -6.83
C VAL A 23 -25.66 -10.67 -7.90
N SER A 24 -26.72 -11.39 -7.53
CA SER A 24 -27.74 -11.89 -8.47
C SER A 24 -29.14 -11.89 -7.87
N GLY A 25 -30.16 -11.99 -8.72
CA GLY A 25 -31.57 -12.09 -8.32
C GLY A 25 -32.06 -10.92 -7.47
N ASP A 26 -32.79 -11.22 -6.41
CA ASP A 26 -33.39 -10.22 -5.50
C ASP A 26 -32.32 -9.36 -4.81
N PHE A 27 -31.14 -9.92 -4.53
CA PHE A 27 -30.03 -9.18 -3.96
C PHE A 27 -29.51 -8.12 -4.93
N ALA A 28 -29.38 -8.43 -6.22
CA ALA A 28 -28.99 -7.45 -7.23
C ALA A 28 -30.02 -6.32 -7.34
N ALA A 29 -31.32 -6.67 -7.36
CA ALA A 29 -32.40 -5.69 -7.40
C ALA A 29 -32.41 -4.76 -6.17
N LEU A 30 -32.12 -5.29 -4.98
CA LEU A 30 -31.95 -4.49 -3.76
C LEU A 30 -30.76 -3.56 -3.85
N MET A 31 -29.61 -4.04 -4.34
CA MET A 31 -28.41 -3.22 -4.52
C MET A 31 -28.63 -2.10 -5.52
N ASP A 32 -29.33 -2.36 -6.63
CA ASP A 32 -29.71 -1.33 -7.61
C ASP A 32 -30.63 -0.26 -6.99
N LEU A 33 -31.56 -0.69 -6.13
CA LEU A 33 -32.40 0.25 -5.40
C LEU A 33 -31.57 1.10 -4.42
N CYS A 34 -30.65 0.48 -3.65
CA CYS A 34 -29.76 1.19 -2.76
C CYS A 34 -28.94 2.23 -3.50
N ASN A 35 -28.37 1.88 -4.65
CA ASN A 35 -27.54 2.78 -5.46
C ASN A 35 -28.29 4.04 -5.94
N LYS A 36 -29.61 3.98 -6.11
CA LYS A 36 -30.43 5.16 -6.47
C LYS A 36 -30.55 6.19 -5.35
N TYR A 37 -30.43 5.76 -4.09
CA TYR A 37 -30.61 6.63 -2.92
C TYR A 37 -29.30 6.90 -2.16
N THR A 38 -28.25 6.15 -2.44
CA THR A 38 -26.93 6.33 -1.83
C THR A 38 -26.33 7.69 -2.20
N LYS A 39 -25.86 8.43 -1.19
CA LYS A 39 -25.17 9.71 -1.35
C LYS A 39 -23.66 9.58 -1.22
N LEU A 40 -23.18 8.52 -0.55
CA LEU A 40 -21.77 8.24 -0.33
C LEU A 40 -21.36 7.02 -1.14
N ASN A 41 -20.20 7.09 -1.76
CA ASN A 41 -19.63 5.97 -2.48
C ASN A 41 -19.00 4.97 -1.50
N VAL A 42 -19.14 3.67 -1.78
CA VAL A 42 -18.54 2.60 -1.01
C VAL A 42 -17.22 2.20 -1.67
N ARG A 43 -16.11 2.44 -0.98
CA ARG A 43 -14.77 2.02 -1.40
C ARG A 43 -14.35 0.80 -0.57
N THR A 44 -13.59 -0.09 -1.19
CA THR A 44 -13.09 -1.32 -0.56
C THR A 44 -11.63 -1.19 -0.14
N ASN A 45 -11.16 -2.17 0.66
CA ASN A 45 -9.75 -2.44 0.82
C ASN A 45 -9.36 -3.53 -0.20
N ALA A 46 -8.31 -3.28 -0.99
CA ALA A 46 -7.78 -4.26 -1.93
C ALA A 46 -6.28 -3.99 -2.14
N ASP A 47 -5.47 -5.02 -2.02
CA ASP A 47 -4.02 -4.93 -2.04
C ASP A 47 -3.42 -5.66 -3.25
N THR A 48 -4.24 -6.45 -3.99
CA THR A 48 -3.83 -7.16 -5.19
C THR A 48 -4.77 -6.88 -6.37
N PRO A 49 -4.34 -7.09 -7.62
CA PRO A 49 -5.21 -6.98 -8.79
C PRO A 49 -6.46 -7.88 -8.69
N HIS A 50 -6.31 -9.09 -8.19
CA HIS A 50 -7.43 -10.02 -7.99
C HIS A 50 -8.46 -9.49 -6.98
N ASP A 51 -8.01 -8.97 -5.84
CA ASP A 51 -8.91 -8.37 -4.84
C ASP A 51 -9.69 -7.19 -5.44
N ALA A 52 -9.01 -6.37 -6.27
CA ALA A 52 -9.62 -5.24 -6.95
C ALA A 52 -10.70 -5.70 -7.95
N GLU A 53 -10.44 -6.76 -8.73
CA GLU A 53 -11.41 -7.36 -9.66
C GLU A 53 -12.64 -7.88 -8.92
N VAL A 54 -12.44 -8.63 -7.83
CA VAL A 54 -13.52 -9.15 -6.98
C VAL A 54 -14.34 -8.00 -6.39
N ALA A 55 -13.68 -7.01 -5.82
CA ALA A 55 -14.34 -5.84 -5.25
C ALA A 55 -15.18 -5.08 -6.29
N ARG A 56 -14.66 -4.91 -7.50
CA ARG A 56 -15.38 -4.28 -8.60
C ARG A 56 -16.62 -5.07 -9.01
N ALA A 57 -16.50 -6.40 -9.07
CA ALA A 57 -17.63 -7.29 -9.36
C ALA A 57 -18.74 -7.22 -8.30
N PHE A 58 -18.39 -6.94 -7.04
CA PHE A 58 -19.34 -6.71 -5.95
C PHE A 58 -19.86 -5.25 -5.87
N GLY A 59 -19.49 -4.39 -6.81
CA GLY A 59 -20.04 -3.03 -6.92
C GLY A 59 -19.26 -1.96 -6.15
N ALA A 60 -18.01 -2.22 -5.75
CA ALA A 60 -17.16 -1.19 -5.16
C ALA A 60 -16.92 -0.06 -6.16
N SER A 61 -17.04 1.20 -5.69
CA SER A 61 -16.86 2.42 -6.48
C SER A 61 -15.44 2.98 -6.40
N GLY A 62 -14.50 2.22 -5.84
CA GLY A 62 -13.10 2.58 -5.71
C GLY A 62 -12.38 1.77 -4.64
N ILE A 63 -11.09 1.99 -4.51
CA ILE A 63 -10.28 1.48 -3.40
C ILE A 63 -10.06 2.61 -2.40
N GLY A 64 -10.49 2.38 -1.15
CA GLY A 64 -10.30 3.30 -0.03
C GLY A 64 -8.97 3.10 0.69
N LEU A 65 -8.40 1.88 0.59
CA LEU A 65 -7.09 1.55 1.14
C LEU A 65 -6.45 0.42 0.34
N CYS A 66 -5.32 0.73 -0.29
CA CYS A 66 -4.37 -0.24 -0.83
C CYS A 66 -3.09 -0.16 0.01
N ARG A 67 -2.73 -1.27 0.67
CA ARG A 67 -1.54 -1.39 1.53
C ARG A 67 -0.36 -1.87 0.71
N THR A 68 0.62 -1.01 0.53
CA THR A 68 1.78 -1.33 -0.30
C THR A 68 2.73 -2.35 0.32
N GLU A 69 2.72 -2.50 1.64
CA GLU A 69 3.53 -3.50 2.34
C GLU A 69 3.21 -4.94 1.93
N HIS A 70 1.96 -5.25 1.65
CA HIS A 70 1.55 -6.60 1.24
C HIS A 70 2.15 -7.02 -0.10
N MET A 71 2.52 -6.07 -0.95
CA MET A 71 3.14 -6.33 -2.24
C MET A 71 4.58 -6.85 -2.13
N PHE A 72 5.24 -6.71 -0.96
CA PHE A 72 6.67 -7.04 -0.80
C PHE A 72 6.95 -8.44 -0.25
N PHE A 73 5.93 -9.21 0.15
CA PHE A 73 6.11 -10.52 0.77
C PHE A 73 6.34 -11.68 -0.21
N ASP A 74 6.22 -11.45 -1.50
CA ASP A 74 6.57 -12.44 -2.52
C ASP A 74 8.07 -12.77 -2.49
N ALA A 75 8.43 -14.01 -2.79
CA ALA A 75 9.79 -14.53 -2.64
C ALA A 75 10.87 -13.72 -3.40
N GLU A 76 10.54 -13.19 -4.58
CA GLU A 76 11.47 -12.38 -5.37
C GLU A 76 11.57 -10.94 -4.85
N LYS A 77 10.45 -10.37 -4.43
CA LYS A 77 10.35 -8.99 -3.96
C LYS A 77 10.97 -8.81 -2.58
N ILE A 78 10.78 -9.79 -1.68
CA ILE A 78 11.30 -9.71 -0.31
C ILE A 78 12.83 -9.66 -0.26
N VAL A 79 13.52 -10.28 -1.22
CA VAL A 79 14.99 -10.22 -1.29
C VAL A 79 15.45 -8.79 -1.57
N ALA A 80 14.87 -8.12 -2.56
CA ALA A 80 15.22 -6.74 -2.88
C ALA A 80 14.81 -5.76 -1.75
N MET A 81 13.70 -6.01 -1.04
CA MET A 81 13.31 -5.25 0.15
C MET A 81 14.34 -5.38 1.27
N ARG A 82 14.83 -6.59 1.51
CA ARG A 82 15.89 -6.86 2.50
C ARG A 82 17.23 -6.23 2.10
N GLU A 83 17.59 -6.25 0.82
CA GLU A 83 18.77 -5.52 0.32
C GLU A 83 18.66 -4.01 0.61
N MET A 84 17.51 -3.42 0.39
CA MET A 84 17.25 -2.01 0.71
C MET A 84 17.43 -1.74 2.21
N ILE A 85 16.85 -2.57 3.07
CA ILE A 85 16.94 -2.43 4.54
C ILE A 85 18.36 -2.53 5.06
N LEU A 86 19.17 -3.41 4.46
CA LEU A 86 20.56 -3.65 4.89
C LEU A 86 21.56 -2.68 4.28
N SER A 87 21.16 -1.93 3.26
CA SER A 87 22.05 -0.98 2.61
C SER A 87 22.56 0.08 3.60
N PRO A 88 23.86 0.32 3.69
CA PRO A 88 24.44 1.25 4.64
C PRO A 88 24.21 2.72 4.25
N ASP A 89 23.99 2.99 2.98
CA ASP A 89 23.89 4.33 2.41
C ASP A 89 22.74 4.48 1.42
N VAL A 90 22.51 5.72 0.99
CA VAL A 90 21.45 6.09 0.05
C VAL A 90 21.62 5.43 -1.31
N GLU A 91 22.88 5.30 -1.79
CA GLU A 91 23.16 4.73 -3.12
C GLU A 91 22.81 3.24 -3.17
N GLY A 92 23.18 2.48 -2.14
CA GLY A 92 22.81 1.08 -2.00
C GLY A 92 21.29 0.92 -1.90
N ARG A 93 20.60 1.76 -1.12
CA ARG A 93 19.13 1.73 -1.04
C ARG A 93 18.48 2.03 -2.39
N ARG A 94 18.96 3.04 -3.12
CA ARG A 94 18.45 3.36 -4.47
C ARG A 94 18.63 2.20 -5.45
N LYS A 95 19.75 1.48 -5.41
CA LYS A 95 19.99 0.29 -6.24
C LYS A 95 19.00 -0.83 -5.93
N ALA A 96 18.71 -1.08 -4.66
CA ALA A 96 17.73 -2.08 -4.24
C ALA A 96 16.30 -1.66 -4.61
N LEU A 97 15.93 -0.39 -4.38
CA LEU A 97 14.64 0.17 -4.75
C LEU A 97 14.39 0.14 -6.27
N ALA A 98 15.43 0.33 -7.08
CA ALA A 98 15.33 0.20 -8.53
C ALA A 98 14.95 -1.22 -8.99
N LYS A 99 15.27 -2.27 -8.19
CA LYS A 99 14.80 -3.64 -8.43
C LYS A 99 13.33 -3.82 -8.05
N LEU A 100 12.84 -3.11 -7.03
CA LEU A 100 11.45 -3.18 -6.57
C LEU A 100 10.49 -2.41 -7.45
N LEU A 101 10.92 -1.30 -8.04
CA LEU A 101 10.09 -0.40 -8.83
C LEU A 101 9.29 -1.11 -9.94
N PRO A 102 9.88 -1.98 -10.80
CA PRO A 102 9.11 -2.65 -11.85
C PRO A 102 8.04 -3.60 -11.29
N PHE A 103 8.29 -4.26 -10.17
CA PHE A 103 7.32 -5.15 -9.53
C PHE A 103 6.14 -4.36 -8.98
N GLN A 104 6.40 -3.31 -8.18
CA GLN A 104 5.32 -2.47 -7.66
C GLN A 104 4.53 -1.78 -8.77
N LYS A 105 5.21 -1.32 -9.81
CA LYS A 105 4.55 -0.72 -10.96
C LYS A 105 3.62 -1.71 -11.67
N ALA A 106 4.02 -2.99 -11.79
CA ALA A 106 3.17 -4.03 -12.37
C ALA A 106 1.95 -4.32 -11.49
N ASP A 107 2.12 -4.38 -10.16
CA ASP A 107 1.02 -4.57 -9.22
C ASP A 107 0.01 -3.41 -9.31
N PHE A 108 0.47 -2.16 -9.28
CA PHE A 108 -0.40 -0.99 -9.43
C PHE A 108 -1.09 -0.95 -10.80
N LYS A 109 -0.40 -1.33 -11.85
CA LYS A 109 -1.00 -1.41 -13.20
C LYS A 109 -2.17 -2.38 -13.23
N GLY A 110 -2.03 -3.55 -12.59
CA GLY A 110 -3.12 -4.50 -12.45
C GLY A 110 -4.31 -3.96 -11.65
N ILE A 111 -4.04 -3.30 -10.52
CA ILE A 111 -5.06 -2.71 -9.66
C ILE A 111 -5.80 -1.58 -10.38
N PHE A 112 -5.10 -0.62 -10.99
CA PHE A 112 -5.73 0.48 -11.73
C PHE A 112 -6.54 -0.02 -12.93
N LYS A 113 -6.07 -1.07 -13.60
CA LYS A 113 -6.80 -1.68 -14.71
C LYS A 113 -8.12 -2.31 -14.25
N ALA A 114 -8.12 -3.02 -13.11
CA ALA A 114 -9.33 -3.59 -12.54
C ALA A 114 -10.31 -2.50 -12.08
N MET A 115 -9.79 -1.35 -11.64
CA MET A 115 -10.56 -0.21 -11.13
C MET A 115 -10.72 0.93 -12.13
N ASP A 116 -10.72 0.62 -13.41
CA ASP A 116 -10.87 1.60 -14.49
C ASP A 116 -12.01 2.60 -14.24
N GLY A 117 -11.72 3.91 -14.33
CA GLY A 117 -12.66 5.00 -14.03
C GLY A 117 -12.96 5.21 -12.54
N CYS A 118 -12.29 4.47 -11.63
CA CYS A 118 -12.53 4.56 -10.18
C CYS A 118 -11.28 5.04 -9.43
N PRO A 119 -11.45 5.80 -8.33
CA PRO A 119 -10.33 6.24 -7.51
C PRO A 119 -9.69 5.06 -6.76
N VAL A 120 -8.36 5.08 -6.72
CA VAL A 120 -7.55 4.11 -5.97
C VAL A 120 -6.65 4.85 -5.01
N ASN A 121 -6.94 4.70 -3.72
CA ASN A 121 -6.16 5.30 -2.64
C ASN A 121 -5.04 4.35 -2.22
N VAL A 122 -3.81 4.72 -2.53
CA VAL A 122 -2.60 3.94 -2.25
C VAL A 122 -1.91 4.51 -1.03
N ARG A 123 -1.82 3.71 0.04
CA ARG A 123 -1.04 4.06 1.22
C ARG A 123 0.44 3.75 0.97
N LEU A 124 1.30 4.74 1.15
CA LEU A 124 2.75 4.54 1.13
C LEU A 124 3.19 3.58 2.25
N LEU A 125 4.41 3.07 2.17
CA LEU A 125 4.95 2.09 3.10
C LEU A 125 4.75 2.54 4.55
N ASP A 126 4.02 1.74 5.32
CA ASP A 126 3.65 2.06 6.69
C ASP A 126 4.42 1.26 7.75
N PRO A 127 4.55 -0.08 7.69
CA PRO A 127 5.14 -0.83 8.79
C PRO A 127 6.64 -0.55 8.96
N PRO A 128 7.18 -0.75 10.15
CA PRO A 128 8.61 -0.61 10.40
C PRO A 128 9.41 -1.68 9.66
N LEU A 129 10.65 -1.34 9.31
CA LEU A 129 11.49 -2.19 8.47
C LEU A 129 11.81 -3.56 9.07
N HIS A 130 11.74 -3.70 10.40
CA HIS A 130 12.01 -5.00 11.05
C HIS A 130 11.00 -6.09 10.67
N GLU A 131 9.79 -5.73 10.22
CA GLU A 131 8.78 -6.72 9.79
C GLU A 131 9.18 -7.50 8.52
N PHE A 132 10.07 -6.94 7.72
CA PHE A 132 10.52 -7.55 6.46
C PHE A 132 11.78 -8.42 6.62
N VAL A 133 12.42 -8.39 7.79
CA VAL A 133 13.65 -9.15 8.04
C VAL A 133 13.38 -10.38 8.88
N PRO A 134 14.15 -11.49 8.68
CA PRO A 134 13.94 -12.71 9.44
C PRO A 134 14.41 -12.55 10.89
N HIS A 135 13.60 -13.04 11.82
CA HIS A 135 13.93 -13.06 13.26
C HIS A 135 14.50 -14.40 13.73
N ASP A 136 14.34 -15.47 12.93
CA ASP A 136 14.89 -16.79 13.21
C ASP A 136 16.31 -16.97 12.66
N ALA A 137 17.10 -17.82 13.30
CA ALA A 137 18.50 -18.04 12.95
C ALA A 137 18.68 -18.55 11.51
N LYS A 138 17.79 -19.46 11.06
CA LYS A 138 17.83 -20.02 9.72
C LYS A 138 17.59 -18.97 8.63
N GLY A 139 16.56 -18.16 8.81
CA GLY A 139 16.26 -17.08 7.87
C GLY A 139 17.38 -16.03 7.82
N GLN A 140 18.04 -15.74 8.95
CA GLN A 140 19.20 -14.84 8.99
C GLN A 140 20.43 -15.44 8.27
N GLU A 141 20.66 -16.73 8.37
CA GLU A 141 21.71 -17.43 7.61
C GLU A 141 21.44 -17.42 6.09
N GLU A 142 20.20 -17.71 5.70
CA GLU A 142 19.78 -17.67 4.30
C GLU A 142 19.93 -16.26 3.73
N MET A 143 19.52 -15.25 4.49
CA MET A 143 19.65 -13.84 4.11
C MET A 143 21.14 -13.42 4.00
N ALA A 144 21.98 -13.79 4.96
CA ALA A 144 23.41 -13.51 4.95
C ALA A 144 24.07 -14.10 3.70
N LYS A 145 23.73 -15.34 3.35
CA LYS A 145 24.22 -16.02 2.15
C LYS A 145 23.75 -15.35 0.86
N ALA A 146 22.50 -14.95 0.79
CA ALA A 146 21.92 -14.29 -0.38
C ALA A 146 22.55 -12.92 -0.63
N MET A 147 22.94 -12.21 0.43
CA MET A 147 23.48 -10.86 0.37
C MET A 147 25.03 -10.80 0.40
N GLY A 148 25.69 -11.94 0.58
CA GLY A 148 27.17 -12.00 0.64
C GLY A 148 27.78 -11.29 1.86
N VAL A 149 27.04 -11.20 2.96
CA VAL A 149 27.45 -10.61 4.24
C VAL A 149 27.51 -11.65 5.35
N THR A 150 28.08 -11.31 6.49
CA THR A 150 28.14 -12.24 7.62
C THR A 150 26.80 -12.31 8.39
N VAL A 151 26.51 -13.47 9.00
CA VAL A 151 25.33 -13.64 9.85
C VAL A 151 25.33 -12.66 11.02
N GLN A 152 26.52 -12.30 11.52
CA GLN A 152 26.68 -11.34 12.60
C GLN A 152 26.27 -9.92 12.19
N GLU A 153 26.57 -9.51 10.97
CA GLU A 153 26.10 -8.21 10.42
C GLU A 153 24.60 -8.19 10.28
N ILE A 154 23.98 -9.28 9.79
CA ILE A 154 22.52 -9.42 9.72
C ILE A 154 21.91 -9.30 11.13
N LYS A 155 22.40 -10.07 12.09
CA LYS A 155 21.93 -10.02 13.48
C LYS A 155 21.97 -8.61 14.06
N LYS A 156 23.15 -7.97 13.97
CA LYS A 156 23.34 -6.61 14.47
C LYS A 156 22.35 -5.63 13.82
N ARG A 157 22.09 -5.77 12.52
CA ARG A 157 21.14 -4.91 11.82
C ARG A 157 19.70 -5.17 12.24
N VAL A 158 19.29 -6.44 12.33
CA VAL A 158 17.95 -6.84 12.82
C VAL A 158 17.72 -6.31 14.25
N GLU A 159 18.69 -6.50 15.14
CA GLU A 159 18.63 -5.97 16.50
C GLU A 159 18.50 -4.43 16.53
N SER A 160 19.23 -3.73 15.65
CA SER A 160 19.14 -2.26 15.56
C SER A 160 17.80 -1.73 15.02
N LEU A 161 17.04 -2.56 14.32
CA LEU A 161 15.73 -2.24 13.79
C LEU A 161 14.58 -2.66 14.70
N CYS A 162 14.88 -3.45 15.76
CA CYS A 162 13.86 -3.97 16.65
C CYS A 162 13.18 -2.83 17.42
N GLU A 163 11.87 -2.76 17.31
CA GLU A 163 11.04 -1.77 17.98
C GLU A 163 10.36 -2.39 19.20
N HIS A 164 10.48 -1.75 20.37
CA HIS A 164 9.76 -2.18 21.56
C HIS A 164 8.25 -1.95 21.44
N ASN A 165 7.88 -0.87 20.78
CA ASN A 165 6.49 -0.55 20.44
C ASN A 165 6.41 -0.19 18.95
N PRO A 166 5.99 -1.13 18.09
CA PRO A 166 5.91 -0.90 16.64
C PRO A 166 5.02 0.28 16.24
N MET A 167 4.01 0.62 17.04
CA MET A 167 3.10 1.74 16.75
C MET A 167 3.78 3.10 16.93
N LEU A 168 4.74 3.21 17.83
CA LEU A 168 5.51 4.41 18.11
C LEU A 168 6.88 4.43 17.42
N GLY A 169 7.21 3.38 16.68
CA GLY A 169 8.49 3.16 16.06
C GLY A 169 8.77 3.98 14.81
N HIS A 170 9.87 3.64 14.15
CA HIS A 170 10.33 4.26 12.92
C HIS A 170 9.59 3.66 11.72
N ARG A 171 8.41 4.19 11.42
CA ARG A 171 7.48 3.72 10.39
C ARG A 171 6.71 4.88 9.75
N GLY A 172 5.96 4.60 8.69
CA GLY A 172 5.07 5.54 8.03
C GLY A 172 5.79 6.80 7.55
N CYS A 173 5.24 7.98 7.80
CA CYS A 173 5.83 9.25 7.38
C CYS A 173 7.21 9.49 8.04
N ARG A 174 7.46 8.97 9.24
CA ARG A 174 8.77 9.08 9.92
C ARG A 174 9.84 8.35 9.13
N LEU A 175 9.53 7.14 8.65
CA LEU A 175 10.41 6.36 7.79
C LEU A 175 10.64 7.08 6.45
N GLY A 176 9.57 7.55 5.80
CA GLY A 176 9.66 8.27 4.54
C GLY A 176 10.41 9.60 4.64
N ASN A 177 10.35 10.30 5.78
CA ASN A 177 11.13 11.51 6.02
C ASN A 177 12.63 11.23 6.24
N THR A 178 12.97 10.06 6.79
CA THR A 178 14.36 9.62 6.99
C THR A 178 14.97 9.03 5.71
N TYR A 179 14.17 8.28 4.95
CA TYR A 179 14.56 7.61 3.71
C TYR A 179 13.63 8.02 2.56
N PRO A 180 13.69 9.28 2.09
CA PRO A 180 12.77 9.82 1.07
C PRO A 180 12.81 9.07 -0.25
N GLU A 181 13.90 8.37 -0.55
CA GLU A 181 14.04 7.53 -1.74
C GLU A 181 13.01 6.39 -1.80
N ILE A 182 12.46 5.94 -0.66
CA ILE A 182 11.37 4.95 -0.61
C ILE A 182 10.09 5.58 -1.17
N THR A 183 9.73 6.75 -0.66
CA THR A 183 8.55 7.52 -1.13
C THR A 183 8.68 7.90 -2.60
N GLU A 184 9.88 8.32 -3.03
CA GLU A 184 10.18 8.62 -4.42
C GLU A 184 9.93 7.41 -5.34
N MET A 185 10.47 6.24 -4.99
CA MET A 185 10.28 5.00 -5.75
C MET A 185 8.80 4.60 -5.82
N GLN A 186 8.08 4.62 -4.69
CA GLN A 186 6.66 4.27 -4.67
C GLN A 186 5.82 5.23 -5.51
N THR A 187 6.10 6.52 -5.46
CA THR A 187 5.44 7.53 -6.29
C THR A 187 5.69 7.28 -7.78
N GLN A 188 6.94 6.97 -8.15
CA GLN A 188 7.29 6.61 -9.53
C GLN A 188 6.57 5.34 -10.00
N ALA A 189 6.41 4.33 -9.14
CA ALA A 189 5.67 3.12 -9.47
C ALA A 189 4.18 3.39 -9.68
N ILE A 190 3.55 4.17 -8.78
CA ILE A 190 2.12 4.52 -8.85
C ILE A 190 1.82 5.34 -10.11
N LEU A 191 2.52 6.47 -10.28
CA LEU A 191 2.26 7.38 -11.40
C LEU A 191 2.70 6.77 -12.74
N GLY A 192 3.81 6.04 -12.75
CA GLY A 192 4.28 5.34 -13.95
C GLY A 192 3.28 4.27 -14.43
N ALA A 193 2.67 3.52 -13.52
CA ALA A 193 1.60 2.56 -13.85
C ALA A 193 0.37 3.26 -14.41
N ALA A 194 -0.07 4.34 -13.79
CA ALA A 194 -1.22 5.11 -14.21
C ALA A 194 -1.01 5.76 -15.59
N ILE A 195 0.17 6.34 -15.83
CA ILE A 195 0.54 6.92 -17.14
C ILE A 195 0.55 5.88 -18.25
N GLU A 196 1.09 4.68 -17.99
CA GLU A 196 1.05 3.60 -19.00
C GLU A 196 -0.37 3.22 -19.36
N LEU A 197 -1.23 3.04 -18.34
CA LEU A 197 -2.63 2.69 -18.57
C LEU A 197 -3.40 3.80 -19.30
N LYS A 198 -3.13 5.06 -19.00
CA LYS A 198 -3.72 6.18 -19.75
C LYS A 198 -3.34 6.14 -21.23
N LYS A 199 -2.10 5.77 -21.55
CA LYS A 199 -1.68 5.55 -22.96
C LYS A 199 -2.37 4.35 -23.61
N GLU A 200 -2.75 3.34 -22.82
CA GLU A 200 -3.51 2.17 -23.28
C GLU A 200 -5.02 2.44 -23.39
N GLY A 201 -5.50 3.64 -23.02
CA GLY A 201 -6.90 4.06 -23.15
C GLY A 201 -7.75 3.85 -21.91
N TYR A 202 -7.14 3.51 -20.76
CA TYR A 202 -7.80 3.43 -19.46
C TYR A 202 -7.85 4.81 -18.77
N ASP A 203 -8.71 4.93 -17.76
CA ASP A 203 -8.92 6.16 -16.97
C ASP A 203 -8.53 5.95 -15.48
N PRO A 204 -7.24 5.84 -15.15
CA PRO A 204 -6.79 5.64 -13.78
C PRO A 204 -6.87 6.93 -12.96
N HIS A 205 -7.35 6.81 -11.71
CA HIS A 205 -7.47 7.91 -10.75
C HIS A 205 -6.65 7.62 -9.47
N PRO A 206 -5.33 7.86 -9.48
CA PRO A 206 -4.48 7.61 -8.32
C PRO A 206 -4.69 8.65 -7.22
N GLU A 207 -4.76 8.17 -5.99
CA GLU A 207 -4.68 8.95 -4.76
C GLU A 207 -3.52 8.41 -3.91
N ILE A 208 -2.61 9.26 -3.47
CA ILE A 208 -1.42 8.87 -2.69
C ILE A 208 -1.60 9.31 -1.25
N MET A 209 -1.53 8.36 -0.33
CA MET A 209 -1.77 8.59 1.08
C MET A 209 -0.50 8.42 1.91
N VAL A 210 -0.15 9.48 2.65
CA VAL A 210 0.95 9.46 3.62
C VAL A 210 0.44 8.92 4.94
N PRO A 211 0.94 7.79 5.47
CA PRO A 211 0.51 7.23 6.75
C PRO A 211 1.17 7.93 7.93
N LEU A 212 0.55 7.85 9.11
CA LEU A 212 1.09 8.25 10.42
C LEU A 212 1.51 9.72 10.54
N THR A 213 0.97 10.59 9.75
CA THR A 213 1.21 12.04 9.87
C THR A 213 0.67 12.56 11.21
N GLY A 214 1.52 13.22 11.99
CA GLY A 214 1.15 13.80 13.27
C GLY A 214 1.07 15.33 13.26
N ILE A 215 1.82 15.96 12.36
CA ILE A 215 1.88 17.44 12.23
C ILE A 215 2.02 17.83 10.76
N LEU A 216 1.65 19.08 10.46
CA LEU A 216 1.71 19.62 9.10
C LEU A 216 3.10 19.46 8.44
N TYR A 217 4.16 19.75 9.18
CA TYR A 217 5.52 19.70 8.64
C TYR A 217 5.94 18.30 8.15
N GLU A 218 5.52 17.23 8.84
CA GLU A 218 5.76 15.84 8.39
C GLU A 218 5.07 15.56 7.07
N PHE A 219 3.84 16.06 6.92
CA PHE A 219 3.08 15.91 5.67
C PHE A 219 3.71 16.71 4.53
N GLU A 220 4.06 17.98 4.75
CA GLU A 220 4.67 18.85 3.74
C GLU A 220 6.00 18.26 3.21
N ALA A 221 6.81 17.68 4.10
CA ALA A 221 8.05 17.04 3.70
C ALA A 221 7.80 15.85 2.75
N GLN A 222 6.82 14.99 3.05
CA GLN A 222 6.44 13.87 2.19
C GLN A 222 5.74 14.32 0.91
N GLU A 223 4.81 15.28 0.99
CA GLU A 223 4.17 15.86 -0.18
C GLU A 223 5.19 16.41 -1.17
N LYS A 224 6.22 17.11 -0.66
CA LYS A 224 7.29 17.62 -1.51
C LYS A 224 8.01 16.51 -2.27
N VAL A 225 8.38 15.40 -1.62
CA VAL A 225 9.01 14.25 -2.28
C VAL A 225 8.12 13.68 -3.37
N ILE A 226 6.81 13.53 -3.06
CA ILE A 226 5.82 13.03 -4.02
C ILE A 226 5.70 13.96 -5.24
N ARG A 227 5.58 15.28 -5.02
CA ARG A 227 5.46 16.26 -6.11
C ARG A 227 6.75 16.35 -6.93
N ASP A 228 7.93 16.32 -6.29
CA ASP A 228 9.22 16.31 -6.98
C ASP A 228 9.37 15.05 -7.87
N ALA A 229 8.94 13.88 -7.39
CA ALA A 229 8.95 12.65 -8.18
C ALA A 229 7.95 12.71 -9.35
N ALA A 230 6.77 13.29 -9.16
CA ALA A 230 5.79 13.51 -10.22
C ALA A 230 6.30 14.45 -11.30
N ALA A 231 7.01 15.51 -10.93
CA ALA A 231 7.58 16.49 -11.85
C ALA A 231 8.60 15.88 -12.85
N LEU A 232 9.14 14.70 -12.57
CA LEU A 232 10.00 13.98 -13.53
C LEU A 232 9.19 13.52 -14.75
N PHE A 233 7.96 13.04 -14.54
CA PHE A 233 7.06 12.65 -15.62
C PHE A 233 6.52 13.85 -16.40
N GLU A 234 6.23 14.96 -15.71
CA GLU A 234 5.76 16.21 -16.36
C GLU A 234 6.80 16.76 -17.35
N LYS A 235 8.09 16.70 -16.98
CA LYS A 235 9.19 17.11 -17.87
C LYS A 235 9.27 16.28 -19.16
N GLU A 236 8.75 15.05 -19.11
CA GLU A 236 8.65 14.16 -20.28
C GLU A 236 7.31 14.31 -21.02
N GLY A 237 6.49 15.30 -20.65
CA GLY A 237 5.16 15.54 -21.24
C GLY A 237 4.13 14.49 -20.85
N MET A 238 4.33 13.80 -19.73
CA MET A 238 3.47 12.75 -19.22
C MET A 238 2.81 13.20 -17.92
N GLU A 239 1.61 13.74 -18.02
CA GLU A 239 0.83 14.19 -16.87
C GLU A 239 -0.35 13.25 -16.60
N ILE A 240 -0.58 13.00 -15.31
CA ILE A 240 -1.79 12.37 -14.80
C ILE A 240 -2.24 13.13 -13.55
N PRO A 241 -3.53 13.51 -13.45
CA PRO A 241 -4.05 14.11 -12.24
C PRO A 241 -4.03 13.09 -11.09
N PHE A 242 -3.56 13.49 -9.94
CA PHE A 242 -3.55 12.69 -8.73
C PHE A 242 -3.74 13.58 -7.50
N LYS A 243 -4.16 12.97 -6.38
CA LYS A 243 -4.33 13.66 -5.10
C LYS A 243 -3.31 13.14 -4.09
N VAL A 244 -2.87 14.05 -3.20
CA VAL A 244 -2.04 13.70 -2.05
C VAL A 244 -2.81 13.98 -0.77
N GLY A 245 -2.97 12.96 0.05
CA GLY A 245 -3.67 13.05 1.33
C GLY A 245 -2.96 12.30 2.44
N THR A 246 -3.59 12.23 3.58
CA THR A 246 -3.05 11.52 4.75
C THR A 246 -4.13 10.77 5.51
N MET A 247 -3.71 9.80 6.32
CA MET A 247 -4.57 9.14 7.28
C MET A 247 -4.52 9.88 8.62
N ILE A 248 -5.68 10.24 9.15
CA ILE A 248 -5.83 10.72 10.52
C ILE A 248 -6.02 9.48 11.40
N GLU A 249 -4.96 9.09 12.08
CA GLU A 249 -4.89 7.83 12.84
C GLU A 249 -4.14 7.95 14.16
N ILE A 250 -3.61 9.13 14.47
CA ILE A 250 -2.99 9.40 15.76
C ILE A 250 -3.65 10.61 16.43
N PRO A 251 -3.74 10.64 17.76
CA PRO A 251 -4.46 11.71 18.48
C PRO A 251 -3.97 13.12 18.14
N ARG A 252 -2.67 13.31 17.97
CA ARG A 252 -2.11 14.60 17.58
C ARG A 252 -2.64 15.06 16.22
N ALA A 253 -2.70 14.17 15.23
CA ALA A 253 -3.24 14.50 13.91
C ALA A 253 -4.70 14.93 13.99
N ALA A 254 -5.51 14.24 14.79
CA ALA A 254 -6.92 14.58 15.00
C ALA A 254 -7.07 15.99 15.61
N LEU A 255 -6.26 16.32 16.64
CA LEU A 255 -6.29 17.62 17.30
C LEU A 255 -5.76 18.78 16.43
N THR A 256 -4.89 18.48 15.46
CA THR A 256 -4.29 19.48 14.57
C THR A 256 -4.72 19.33 13.11
N ALA A 257 -5.80 18.60 12.85
CA ALA A 257 -6.28 18.28 11.51
C ALA A 257 -6.56 19.53 10.66
N ASN A 258 -7.04 20.62 11.28
CA ASN A 258 -7.25 21.90 10.60
C ASN A 258 -5.96 22.47 9.98
N ARG A 259 -4.81 22.25 10.59
CA ARG A 259 -3.52 22.67 10.03
C ARG A 259 -3.10 21.76 8.87
N ILE A 260 -3.24 20.46 9.05
CA ILE A 260 -2.89 19.47 7.99
C ILE A 260 -3.80 19.67 6.77
N ALA A 261 -5.08 20.00 6.98
CA ALA A 261 -6.06 20.28 5.92
C ALA A 261 -5.71 21.50 5.05
N SER A 262 -4.78 22.36 5.48
CA SER A 262 -4.32 23.48 4.63
C SER A 262 -3.48 23.00 3.43
N ARG A 263 -3.00 21.76 3.46
CA ARG A 263 -2.16 21.14 2.41
C ARG A 263 -2.72 19.84 1.89
N ALA A 264 -3.25 18.97 2.76
CA ALA A 264 -3.80 17.69 2.36
C ALA A 264 -5.07 17.86 1.52
N GLU A 265 -5.14 17.20 0.38
CA GLU A 265 -6.28 17.28 -0.55
C GLU A 265 -7.44 16.37 -0.10
N TYR A 266 -7.17 15.41 0.77
CA TYR A 266 -8.18 14.54 1.42
C TYR A 266 -7.64 13.92 2.71
N PHE A 267 -8.56 13.43 3.53
CA PHE A 267 -8.26 12.62 4.70
C PHE A 267 -8.86 11.21 4.57
N SER A 268 -8.13 10.23 5.05
CA SER A 268 -8.63 8.93 5.46
C SER A 268 -8.61 8.86 6.99
N PHE A 269 -9.37 7.95 7.58
CA PHE A 269 -9.49 7.85 9.04
C PHE A 269 -9.19 6.43 9.51
N GLY A 270 -8.14 6.28 10.32
CA GLY A 270 -7.75 5.03 10.97
C GLY A 270 -8.39 4.90 12.33
N THR A 271 -9.68 4.59 12.37
CA THR A 271 -10.48 4.59 13.61
C THR A 271 -10.08 3.52 14.62
N ASN A 272 -9.30 2.51 14.22
CA ASN A 272 -8.79 1.50 15.13
C ASN A 272 -7.61 1.99 15.99
N ASP A 273 -6.94 3.06 15.55
CA ASP A 273 -5.70 3.59 16.14
C ASP A 273 -5.95 4.85 16.99
N LEU A 274 -7.16 5.40 16.93
CA LEU A 274 -7.61 6.60 17.65
C LEU A 274 -8.29 6.26 18.97
#